data_24f6dc59d7a4b00fd42287c4ae172a9e
#
_entry.id   24f6dc59d7a4b00fd42287c4ae172a9e
#
_cell.length_a   1.000
_cell.length_b   1.000
_cell.length_c   1.000
_cell.angle_alpha   90.00
_cell.angle_beta   90.00
_cell.angle_gamma   90.00
#
_symmetry.space_group_name_H-M   'P 1'
#
loop_
_entity.id
_entity.type
_entity.pdbx_description
1 polymer ?
#
loop_
_entity_poly.entity_id
_entity_poly.type
_entity_poly.pdbx_seq_one_letter_code
_entity_poly.pdbx_strand_id
1 'polypeptide(L)'
;AVKKAEPKAEKTVKEVKAAKKAEPKEETVKEVKAAKEAEPKTEAAKETETLKKAEAVKEAKATKNREPKAEESKDASKAEEKAEELKPELAVEVQTEENVPQAVEEPKTEEYITPRRSVAFIGSECYPFVKTGGLGDVMYALPKALVKQNCDVKVILPRYKCIPWKYQEKMVYRGSFEMNLCADGRAFYVGIMEYVWDGVVYDFIDNEEFFSGGNPYTNLIDDIPKYCYFAKAALAALNYMDWIPDIIHCHDWQAALVPVYLRTLFENTKLTSAKTILTIHNLRFQGIYNIPTIRYWSGLPDYVFNKDALKVGYQDANMLKGGLTYSNVITTVSNTYAGEIQTAYYGEKLDAHLRYHSGKLRGIVNGIDYDIWDTSTDSRLYANYDITNVLDKKKENKRNLQEELGLIQDDHKF
;
A
#
# COMPACT_ATOMS: atom_id res chain seq x y z
N ALA A 1 -4.85 74.52 -13.72
CA ALA A 1 -6.16 74.90 -14.20
C ALA A 1 -6.93 73.62 -14.49
N VAL A 2 -7.71 73.11 -13.60
CA VAL A 2 -9.13 73.33 -13.25
C VAL A 2 -10.09 72.95 -14.39
N LYS A 3 -10.81 71.84 -14.17
CA LYS A 3 -12.27 71.59 -14.08
C LYS A 3 -12.56 70.13 -14.27
N LYS A 4 -12.94 69.36 -13.28
CA LYS A 4 -14.24 69.06 -12.64
C LYS A 4 -15.41 69.04 -13.60
N ALA A 5 -16.03 67.88 -13.74
CA ALA A 5 -17.50 67.71 -13.72
C ALA A 5 -17.86 66.18 -13.70
N GLU A 6 -18.36 65.73 -12.57
CA GLU A 6 -19.47 64.77 -12.40
C GLU A 6 -20.78 65.60 -12.47
N PRO A 7 -22.02 65.05 -12.35
CA PRO A 7 -22.59 63.70 -12.54
C PRO A 7 -23.95 63.69 -13.26
N LYS A 8 -24.68 62.60 -13.35
CA LYS A 8 -26.13 62.35 -13.12
C LYS A 8 -26.53 61.00 -13.77
N ALA A 9 -26.87 60.10 -13.04
CA ALA A 9 -28.04 59.54 -12.36
C ALA A 9 -29.39 59.68 -13.09
N GLU A 10 -30.05 58.55 -13.06
CA GLU A 10 -31.51 58.31 -12.93
C GLU A 10 -32.31 57.81 -14.14
N LYS A 11 -33.00 56.70 -13.79
CA LYS A 11 -34.33 56.23 -14.27
C LYS A 11 -34.36 55.51 -15.61
N THR A 12 -34.82 54.27 -15.65
CA THR A 12 -36.20 53.91 -15.43
C THR A 12 -36.38 52.40 -15.18
N VAL A 13 -37.06 52.13 -14.07
CA VAL A 13 -37.82 50.91 -13.81
C VAL A 13 -39.15 51.06 -14.53
N LYS A 14 -39.57 50.08 -15.32
CA LYS A 14 -40.98 49.61 -15.39
C LYS A 14 -41.16 48.46 -16.39
N GLU A 15 -41.78 47.45 -15.83
CA GLU A 15 -42.81 46.58 -16.43
C GLU A 15 -42.41 45.61 -17.54
N VAL A 16 -42.47 44.33 -17.20
CA VAL A 16 -43.53 43.46 -17.70
C VAL A 16 -43.80 42.34 -16.69
N LYS A 17 -45.02 42.41 -16.10
CA LYS A 17 -45.71 41.35 -15.40
C LYS A 17 -46.36 40.40 -16.42
N ALA A 18 -46.42 39.11 -16.01
CA ALA A 18 -47.42 38.12 -16.34
C ALA A 18 -47.33 37.37 -17.69
N ALA A 19 -46.91 36.13 -17.63
CA ALA A 19 -47.59 35.07 -18.36
C ALA A 19 -47.78 33.86 -17.43
N LYS A 20 -49.05 33.45 -17.35
CA LYS A 20 -49.66 32.46 -16.46
C LYS A 20 -49.19 31.02 -16.71
N LYS A 21 -49.20 30.26 -15.61
CA LYS A 21 -49.36 28.77 -15.51
C LYS A 21 -50.14 28.18 -16.69
N ALA A 22 -49.57 27.11 -17.24
CA ALA A 22 -50.31 26.02 -17.86
C ALA A 22 -49.74 24.69 -17.35
N GLU A 23 -50.60 23.93 -16.67
CA GLU A 23 -50.33 22.56 -16.24
C GLU A 23 -50.28 21.62 -17.47
N PRO A 24 -49.37 20.65 -17.56
CA PRO A 24 -49.44 19.60 -18.59
C PRO A 24 -50.35 18.46 -18.12
N LYS A 25 -51.19 18.02 -19.04
CA LYS A 25 -52.19 16.97 -18.86
C LYS A 25 -51.63 15.59 -18.60
N GLU A 26 -52.40 14.80 -17.88
CA GLU A 26 -52.18 13.42 -17.35
C GLU A 26 -51.99 12.29 -18.34
N GLU A 27 -51.61 12.48 -19.59
CA GLU A 27 -51.54 11.42 -20.60
C GLU A 27 -50.12 10.85 -20.89
N THR A 28 -49.08 11.40 -20.30
CA THR A 28 -47.67 10.94 -20.58
C THR A 28 -47.07 10.06 -19.49
N VAL A 29 -47.82 9.67 -18.46
CA VAL A 29 -47.31 8.84 -17.33
C VAL A 29 -47.50 7.34 -17.54
N LYS A 30 -48.28 6.89 -18.55
CA LYS A 30 -48.50 5.45 -18.80
C LYS A 30 -47.48 4.79 -19.74
N GLU A 31 -46.77 5.52 -20.58
CA GLU A 31 -45.76 4.95 -21.49
C GLU A 31 -44.36 4.79 -20.87
N VAL A 32 -44.04 5.47 -19.76
CA VAL A 32 -42.72 5.36 -19.10
C VAL A 32 -42.65 4.20 -18.10
N LYS A 33 -43.79 3.55 -17.76
CA LYS A 33 -43.80 2.37 -16.86
C LYS A 33 -43.63 1.02 -17.57
N ALA A 34 -43.81 0.96 -18.89
CA ALA A 34 -43.63 -0.28 -19.65
C ALA A 34 -42.21 -0.52 -20.20
N ALA A 35 -41.31 0.48 -20.07
CA ALA A 35 -39.90 0.38 -20.55
C ALA A 35 -38.88 0.03 -19.43
N LYS A 36 -39.34 -0.32 -18.23
CA LYS A 36 -38.46 -0.62 -17.08
C LYS A 36 -38.37 -2.11 -16.71
N GLU A 37 -38.93 -3.02 -17.49
CA GLU A 37 -38.89 -4.46 -17.21
C GLU A 37 -38.15 -5.33 -18.23
N ALA A 38 -37.19 -4.76 -18.99
CA ALA A 38 -36.34 -5.55 -19.85
C ALA A 38 -34.87 -5.05 -19.73
N GLU A 39 -34.23 -5.38 -18.62
CA GLU A 39 -32.75 -5.34 -18.57
C GLU A 39 -32.18 -6.64 -19.15
N PRO A 40 -31.23 -6.59 -20.10
CA PRO A 40 -30.55 -7.78 -20.56
C PRO A 40 -29.58 -8.25 -19.45
N LYS A 41 -29.77 -9.47 -18.95
CA LYS A 41 -28.82 -10.15 -18.08
C LYS A 41 -27.48 -10.22 -18.80
N THR A 42 -26.52 -9.45 -18.31
CA THR A 42 -25.17 -9.34 -18.86
C THR A 42 -24.43 -10.69 -18.77
N GLU A 43 -23.57 -10.97 -19.73
CA GLU A 43 -22.70 -12.16 -19.81
C GLU A 43 -21.93 -12.45 -18.51
N ALA A 44 -21.64 -11.44 -17.72
CA ALA A 44 -20.99 -11.57 -16.40
C ALA A 44 -21.75 -12.43 -15.39
N ALA A 45 -23.10 -12.50 -15.47
CA ALA A 45 -23.91 -13.35 -14.60
C ALA A 45 -23.85 -14.83 -15.01
N LYS A 46 -23.62 -15.11 -16.29
CA LYS A 46 -23.45 -16.48 -16.80
C LYS A 46 -22.05 -17.03 -16.50
N GLU A 47 -21.01 -16.20 -16.53
CA GLU A 47 -19.66 -16.62 -16.15
C GLU A 47 -19.55 -16.95 -14.66
N THR A 48 -20.22 -16.20 -13.79
CA THR A 48 -20.18 -16.44 -12.33
C THR A 48 -20.89 -17.75 -11.95
N GLU A 49 -21.95 -18.13 -12.67
CA GLU A 49 -22.66 -19.41 -12.44
C GLU A 49 -21.86 -20.60 -12.99
N THR A 50 -21.13 -20.40 -14.07
CA THR A 50 -20.24 -21.41 -14.68
C THR A 50 -19.00 -21.67 -13.82
N LEU A 51 -18.44 -20.63 -13.20
CA LEU A 51 -17.31 -20.75 -12.27
C LEU A 51 -17.69 -21.47 -10.98
N LYS A 52 -18.86 -21.20 -10.39
CA LYS A 52 -19.35 -21.92 -9.21
C LYS A 52 -19.61 -23.40 -9.47
N LYS A 53 -20.07 -23.77 -10.68
CA LYS A 53 -20.23 -25.18 -11.08
C LYS A 53 -18.90 -25.88 -11.32
N ALA A 54 -17.86 -25.17 -11.77
CA ALA A 54 -16.52 -25.74 -11.97
C ALA A 54 -15.79 -25.99 -10.65
N GLU A 55 -16.00 -25.15 -9.63
CA GLU A 55 -15.45 -25.37 -8.29
C GLU A 55 -16.09 -26.56 -7.56
N ALA A 56 -17.42 -26.70 -7.63
CA ALA A 56 -18.13 -27.83 -7.04
C ALA A 56 -17.73 -29.18 -7.66
N VAL A 57 -17.35 -29.23 -8.94
CA VAL A 57 -16.86 -30.44 -9.62
C VAL A 57 -15.40 -30.76 -9.24
N LYS A 58 -14.60 -29.76 -8.87
CA LYS A 58 -13.21 -29.97 -8.39
C LYS A 58 -13.16 -30.50 -6.96
N GLU A 59 -14.03 -30.01 -6.07
CA GLU A 59 -14.17 -30.55 -4.71
C GLU A 59 -14.65 -31.99 -4.69
N ALA A 60 -15.61 -32.37 -5.56
CA ALA A 60 -16.10 -33.74 -5.68
C ALA A 60 -15.08 -34.74 -6.27
N LYS A 61 -14.03 -34.26 -6.97
CA LYS A 61 -12.92 -35.11 -7.48
C LYS A 61 -11.76 -35.26 -6.50
N ALA A 62 -11.57 -34.31 -5.59
CA ALA A 62 -10.53 -34.35 -4.59
C ALA A 62 -10.82 -35.34 -3.44
N THR A 63 -12.09 -35.68 -3.19
CA THR A 63 -12.51 -36.60 -2.13
C THR A 63 -12.52 -38.07 -2.53
N LYS A 64 -12.27 -38.41 -3.81
CA LYS A 64 -12.32 -39.81 -4.29
C LYS A 64 -10.94 -40.51 -4.39
N ASN A 65 -9.83 -39.86 -4.08
CA ASN A 65 -8.48 -40.40 -4.23
C ASN A 65 -7.67 -40.50 -2.91
N ARG A 66 -8.33 -40.83 -1.81
CA ARG A 66 -7.64 -41.16 -0.56
C ARG A 66 -8.28 -42.38 0.08
N GLU A 67 -7.79 -43.54 -0.28
CA GLU A 67 -7.82 -44.75 0.57
C GLU A 67 -6.42 -45.39 0.60
N PRO A 68 -6.00 -45.95 1.75
CA PRO A 68 -4.61 -46.28 2.00
C PRO A 68 -4.30 -47.74 1.64
N LYS A 69 -3.15 -48.00 1.05
CA LYS A 69 -2.56 -49.35 1.05
C LYS A 69 -1.43 -49.39 2.06
N ALA A 70 -1.66 -50.18 3.09
CA ALA A 70 -0.64 -50.75 3.93
C ALA A 70 0.02 -51.93 3.21
N GLU A 71 1.34 -52.00 3.20
CA GLU A 71 2.07 -53.26 3.05
C GLU A 71 3.32 -53.19 3.94
N GLU A 72 3.35 -54.20 4.82
CA GLU A 72 4.46 -54.55 5.69
C GLU A 72 5.67 -55.06 4.88
N SER A 73 6.87 -54.74 5.29
CA SER A 73 7.97 -55.70 5.26
C SER A 73 8.99 -55.42 6.37
N LYS A 74 9.12 -56.47 7.16
CA LYS A 74 10.16 -56.67 8.16
C LYS A 74 11.53 -56.69 7.51
N ASP A 75 12.52 -56.04 8.10
CA ASP A 75 13.68 -56.82 8.56
C ASP A 75 14.49 -56.04 9.60
N ALA A 76 14.85 -56.80 10.59
CA ALA A 76 15.53 -56.35 11.77
C ALA A 76 17.03 -56.69 11.69
N SER A 77 17.74 -55.99 12.54
CA SER A 77 18.92 -56.43 13.25
C SER A 77 20.31 -56.01 12.77
N LYS A 78 21.00 -55.54 13.79
CA LYS A 78 22.46 -55.56 14.05
C LYS A 78 23.29 -54.39 13.58
N ALA A 79 23.61 -53.55 14.53
CA ALA A 79 24.99 -53.34 15.02
C ALA A 79 25.00 -52.44 16.23
N GLU A 80 24.89 -53.08 17.40
CA GLU A 80 25.50 -52.59 18.64
C GLU A 80 27.00 -52.95 18.64
N GLU A 81 27.72 -52.28 19.50
CA GLU A 81 29.11 -52.40 19.92
C GLU A 81 30.17 -51.61 19.20
N LYS A 82 30.59 -50.51 19.79
CA LYS A 82 31.86 -50.42 20.53
C LYS A 82 32.06 -49.05 21.15
N ALA A 83 31.78 -48.99 22.44
CA ALA A 83 32.40 -48.02 23.32
C ALA A 83 33.74 -48.64 23.79
N GLU A 84 34.81 -47.90 23.64
CA GLU A 84 36.07 -48.25 24.31
C GLU A 84 36.66 -47.02 24.99
N GLU A 85 36.72 -47.15 26.32
CA GLU A 85 37.35 -46.28 27.28
C GLU A 85 38.83 -46.01 26.95
N LEU A 86 39.27 -44.78 27.19
CA LEU A 86 40.66 -44.48 27.52
C LEU A 86 40.72 -43.29 28.49
N LYS A 87 40.90 -43.55 29.73
CA LYS A 87 41.65 -42.81 30.78
C LYS A 87 42.92 -43.56 31.04
N PRO A 88 43.98 -43.08 31.72
CA PRO A 88 44.16 -41.81 32.45
C PRO A 88 45.61 -41.21 32.42
N GLU A 89 45.75 -40.21 33.27
CA GLU A 89 46.95 -39.78 33.98
C GLU A 89 48.10 -39.12 33.25
N LEU A 90 48.25 -37.84 33.56
CA LEU A 90 49.54 -37.30 34.01
C LEU A 90 49.30 -35.99 34.80
N ALA A 91 49.50 -36.11 36.12
CA ALA A 91 49.60 -34.96 37.02
C ALA A 91 50.93 -34.21 36.75
N VAL A 92 50.85 -32.92 36.52
CA VAL A 92 52.01 -32.03 36.57
C VAL A 92 51.66 -30.93 37.56
N GLU A 93 52.46 -30.87 38.64
CA GLU A 93 52.48 -29.78 39.59
C GLU A 93 52.75 -28.47 38.89
N VAL A 94 51.87 -27.49 39.00
CA VAL A 94 52.11 -26.11 38.58
C VAL A 94 52.24 -25.24 39.83
N GLN A 95 53.43 -24.72 39.99
CA GLN A 95 53.75 -23.69 40.98
C GLN A 95 52.91 -22.45 40.69
N THR A 96 52.28 -21.92 41.74
CA THR A 96 51.56 -20.67 41.75
C THR A 96 52.52 -19.49 41.76
N GLU A 97 52.65 -18.83 40.63
CA GLU A 97 53.04 -17.42 40.58
C GLU A 97 51.83 -16.56 40.40
N GLU A 98 51.56 -15.70 41.39
CA GLU A 98 50.54 -14.65 41.32
C GLU A 98 50.92 -13.59 40.24
N ASN A 99 50.35 -13.75 39.06
CA ASN A 99 50.35 -12.71 38.05
C ASN A 99 48.97 -12.09 38.01
N VAL A 100 48.86 -10.85 38.53
CA VAL A 100 47.69 -10.00 38.38
C VAL A 100 47.49 -9.73 36.89
N PRO A 101 46.34 -10.13 36.28
CA PRO A 101 46.11 -9.79 34.89
C PRO A 101 45.92 -8.26 34.79
N GLN A 102 46.83 -7.58 34.09
CA GLN A 102 46.50 -6.26 33.53
C GLN A 102 45.22 -6.40 32.68
N ALA A 103 44.24 -5.56 32.97
CA ALA A 103 43.04 -5.44 32.18
C ALA A 103 43.48 -5.16 30.72
N VAL A 104 43.30 -6.16 29.88
CA VAL A 104 43.36 -6.01 28.43
C VAL A 104 42.15 -5.12 28.08
N GLU A 105 42.40 -3.87 27.75
CA GLU A 105 41.38 -3.02 27.12
C GLU A 105 40.88 -3.80 25.88
N GLU A 106 39.62 -4.19 25.93
CA GLU A 106 38.94 -4.74 24.74
C GLU A 106 39.08 -3.71 23.62
N PRO A 107 39.47 -4.11 22.40
CA PRO A 107 39.53 -3.19 21.29
C PRO A 107 38.14 -2.58 21.12
N LYS A 108 38.03 -1.24 21.28
CA LYS A 108 36.84 -0.50 20.94
C LYS A 108 36.49 -0.88 19.48
N THR A 109 35.49 -1.71 19.29
CA THR A 109 34.90 -1.92 17.98
C THR A 109 34.45 -0.55 17.50
N GLU A 110 35.16 -0.01 16.51
CA GLU A 110 34.68 1.18 15.79
C GLU A 110 33.28 0.80 15.28
N GLU A 111 32.25 1.39 15.87
CA GLU A 111 30.90 1.28 15.36
C GLU A 111 30.94 1.77 13.90
N TYR A 112 30.78 0.84 12.96
CA TYR A 112 30.66 1.17 11.56
C TYR A 112 29.35 1.93 11.37
N ILE A 113 29.41 3.25 11.45
CA ILE A 113 28.25 4.12 11.22
C ILE A 113 27.88 3.99 9.76
N THR A 114 26.81 3.24 9.48
CA THR A 114 26.23 3.13 8.14
C THR A 114 25.93 4.54 7.62
N PRO A 115 26.35 4.90 6.40
CA PRO A 115 26.05 6.22 5.86
C PRO A 115 24.56 6.50 5.93
N ARG A 116 24.16 7.65 6.49
CA ARG A 116 22.77 8.09 6.58
C ARG A 116 22.13 8.14 5.19
N ARG A 117 20.94 7.57 5.03
CA ARG A 117 20.11 7.63 3.83
C ARG A 117 18.83 8.39 4.13
N SER A 118 18.34 9.14 3.14
CA SER A 118 17.02 9.78 3.19
C SER A 118 16.02 9.02 2.32
N VAL A 119 14.86 8.70 2.89
CA VAL A 119 13.85 7.89 2.22
C VAL A 119 12.46 8.54 2.35
N ALA A 120 11.84 8.84 1.20
CA ALA A 120 10.43 9.24 1.12
C ALA A 120 9.56 8.01 0.85
N PHE A 121 8.68 7.65 1.77
CA PHE A 121 7.62 6.68 1.53
C PHE A 121 6.39 7.39 0.99
N ILE A 122 5.81 6.89 -0.10
CA ILE A 122 4.59 7.45 -0.70
C ILE A 122 3.56 6.34 -0.85
N GLY A 123 2.44 6.45 -0.16
CA GLY A 123 1.37 5.46 -0.18
C GLY A 123 0.01 6.01 0.19
N SER A 124 -1.02 5.20 0.00
CA SER A 124 -2.41 5.61 0.19
C SER A 124 -2.94 5.39 1.60
N GLU A 125 -2.30 4.57 2.40
CA GLU A 125 -2.69 4.29 3.78
C GLU A 125 -1.48 4.04 4.68
N CYS A 126 -1.64 4.29 5.97
CA CYS A 126 -0.63 4.04 7.02
C CYS A 126 -1.33 3.94 8.38
N TYR A 127 -1.06 2.88 9.15
CA TYR A 127 -1.46 2.82 10.56
C TYR A 127 -0.78 3.95 11.35
N PRO A 128 -1.42 4.59 12.32
CA PRO A 128 -2.81 4.40 12.76
C PRO A 128 -3.79 5.39 12.12
N PHE A 129 -3.37 6.16 11.14
CA PHE A 129 -4.14 7.26 10.55
C PHE A 129 -5.30 6.73 9.70
N VAL A 130 -4.98 5.84 8.78
CA VAL A 130 -5.93 5.13 7.93
C VAL A 130 -5.34 3.79 7.55
N LYS A 131 -6.10 2.71 7.73
CA LYS A 131 -5.68 1.36 7.41
C LYS A 131 -6.85 0.53 6.94
N THR A 132 -6.72 -0.09 5.78
CA THR A 132 -7.69 -1.03 5.22
C THR A 132 -7.11 -2.43 5.07
N GLY A 133 -5.77 -2.55 4.98
CA GLY A 133 -5.08 -3.81 4.78
C GLY A 133 -3.63 -3.80 5.27
N GLY A 134 -2.86 -4.78 4.82
CA GLY A 134 -1.46 -4.97 5.22
C GLY A 134 -0.51 -3.88 4.72
N LEU A 135 -0.90 -3.12 3.68
CA LEU A 135 -0.15 -1.94 3.23
C LEU A 135 0.01 -0.93 4.37
N GLY A 136 -1.07 -0.66 5.11
CA GLY A 136 -1.04 0.26 6.24
C GLY A 136 -0.07 -0.14 7.33
N ASP A 137 0.08 -1.45 7.60
CA ASP A 137 1.06 -1.97 8.55
C ASP A 137 2.50 -1.74 8.08
N VAL A 138 2.78 -2.03 6.81
CA VAL A 138 4.12 -1.84 6.23
C VAL A 138 4.50 -0.37 6.20
N MET A 139 3.58 0.52 5.82
CA MET A 139 3.79 1.97 5.77
C MET A 139 4.06 2.61 7.15
N TYR A 140 3.72 1.91 8.22
CA TYR A 140 4.07 2.31 9.58
C TYR A 140 5.35 1.65 10.07
N ALA A 141 5.42 0.31 9.99
CA ALA A 141 6.48 -0.46 10.63
C ALA A 141 7.85 -0.30 9.96
N LEU A 142 7.90 -0.29 8.62
CA LEU A 142 9.15 -0.20 7.87
C LEU A 142 9.83 1.16 8.02
N PRO A 143 9.15 2.32 7.90
CA PRO A 143 9.72 3.63 8.19
C PRO A 143 10.35 3.71 9.59
N LYS A 144 9.61 3.26 10.62
CA LYS A 144 10.08 3.21 12.01
C LYS A 144 11.35 2.36 12.16
N ALA A 145 11.39 1.20 11.49
CA ALA A 145 12.56 0.33 11.52
C ALA A 145 13.78 0.97 10.81
N LEU A 146 13.57 1.71 9.71
CA LEU A 146 14.65 2.40 8.99
C LEU A 146 15.21 3.58 9.79
N VAL A 147 14.38 4.30 10.56
CA VAL A 147 14.88 5.33 11.48
C VAL A 147 15.84 4.73 12.49
N LYS A 148 15.52 3.53 13.05
CA LYS A 148 16.43 2.78 13.94
C LYS A 148 17.75 2.37 13.24
N GLN A 149 17.76 2.31 11.90
CA GLN A 149 18.92 2.02 11.06
C GLN A 149 19.62 3.29 10.55
N ASN A 150 19.50 4.41 11.27
CA ASN A 150 20.11 5.70 10.93
C ASN A 150 19.68 6.25 9.54
N CYS A 151 18.41 6.07 9.16
CA CYS A 151 17.84 6.72 7.99
C CYS A 151 17.00 7.93 8.37
N ASP A 152 17.03 8.98 7.53
CA ASP A 152 16.04 10.05 7.55
C ASP A 152 14.80 9.58 6.80
N VAL A 153 13.65 9.55 7.44
CA VAL A 153 12.45 9.00 6.81
C VAL A 153 11.29 9.98 6.89
N LYS A 154 10.69 10.24 5.73
CA LYS A 154 9.39 10.90 5.61
C LYS A 154 8.37 9.96 4.99
N VAL A 155 7.14 9.99 5.52
CA VAL A 155 6.00 9.26 4.97
C VAL A 155 4.98 10.26 4.43
N ILE A 156 4.66 10.18 3.15
CA ILE A 156 3.73 11.10 2.49
C ILE A 156 2.41 10.37 2.24
N LEU A 157 1.32 10.95 2.73
CA LEU A 157 -0.02 10.38 2.74
C LEU A 157 -1.05 11.41 2.27
N PRO A 158 -2.20 10.99 1.71
CA PRO A 158 -3.34 11.90 1.58
C PRO A 158 -3.92 12.23 2.95
N ARG A 159 -4.31 13.50 3.16
CA ARG A 159 -5.04 13.93 4.36
C ARG A 159 -6.52 13.61 4.21
N TYR A 160 -6.88 12.34 4.35
CA TYR A 160 -8.29 11.94 4.28
C TYR A 160 -9.09 12.46 5.46
N LYS A 161 -10.34 12.84 5.19
CA LYS A 161 -11.28 13.28 6.23
C LYS A 161 -11.57 12.18 7.27
N CYS A 162 -11.42 10.91 6.90
CA CYS A 162 -11.63 9.77 7.80
C CYS A 162 -10.50 9.57 8.82
N ILE A 163 -9.37 10.26 8.72
CA ILE A 163 -8.31 10.23 9.73
C ILE A 163 -8.89 10.69 11.06
N PRO A 164 -8.72 9.93 12.18
CA PRO A 164 -9.29 10.32 13.46
C PRO A 164 -8.83 11.71 13.93
N TRP A 165 -9.76 12.49 14.45
CA TRP A 165 -9.53 13.90 14.87
C TRP A 165 -8.35 14.05 15.82
N LYS A 166 -8.16 13.10 16.74
CA LYS A 166 -7.01 13.08 17.69
C LYS A 166 -5.62 13.15 17.03
N TYR A 167 -5.52 12.82 15.75
CA TYR A 167 -4.31 12.98 14.96
C TYR A 167 -4.35 14.29 14.18
N GLN A 168 -5.50 14.62 13.56
CA GLN A 168 -5.63 15.82 12.74
C GLN A 168 -5.39 17.10 13.55
N GLU A 169 -5.89 17.19 14.80
CA GLU A 169 -5.69 18.35 15.69
C GLU A 169 -4.23 18.63 16.05
N LYS A 170 -3.37 17.62 15.91
CA LYS A 170 -1.92 17.70 16.23
C LYS A 170 -1.06 17.97 15.00
N MET A 171 -1.66 17.96 13.81
CA MET A 171 -0.92 18.25 12.58
C MET A 171 -0.53 19.73 12.51
N VAL A 172 0.71 19.98 12.12
CA VAL A 172 1.26 21.32 11.97
C VAL A 172 1.27 21.69 10.48
N TYR A 173 0.68 22.84 10.16
CA TYR A 173 0.71 23.36 8.80
C TYR A 173 2.14 23.80 8.41
N ARG A 174 2.62 23.32 7.26
CA ARG A 174 3.98 23.59 6.75
C ARG A 174 4.01 24.48 5.52
N GLY A 175 2.87 24.71 4.90
CA GLY A 175 2.75 25.57 3.73
C GLY A 175 1.77 25.03 2.70
N SER A 176 1.53 25.84 1.67
CA SER A 176 0.69 25.45 0.54
C SER A 176 1.12 26.17 -0.73
N PHE A 177 0.70 25.61 -1.86
CA PHE A 177 0.95 26.16 -3.19
C PHE A 177 -0.13 25.68 -4.17
N GLU A 178 -0.18 26.32 -5.34
CA GLU A 178 -1.01 25.84 -6.47
C GLU A 178 -0.16 24.97 -7.40
N MET A 179 -0.73 23.84 -7.81
CA MET A 179 -0.08 22.90 -8.71
C MET A 179 -0.94 22.63 -9.94
N ASN A 180 -0.41 22.88 -11.12
CA ASN A 180 -1.04 22.45 -12.36
C ASN A 180 -1.09 20.92 -12.42
N LEU A 181 -2.28 20.34 -12.60
CA LEU A 181 -2.47 18.89 -12.65
C LEU A 181 -2.80 18.40 -14.06
N CYS A 182 -3.96 18.83 -14.56
CA CYS A 182 -4.58 18.30 -15.75
C CYS A 182 -3.88 18.71 -17.05
N ALA A 183 -4.19 18.00 -18.13
CA ALA A 183 -3.63 18.27 -19.46
C ALA A 183 -3.98 19.68 -20.01
N ASP A 184 -5.08 20.29 -19.54
CA ASP A 184 -5.48 21.66 -19.85
C ASP A 184 -4.82 22.72 -18.95
N GLY A 185 -3.94 22.31 -18.02
CA GLY A 185 -3.25 23.20 -17.10
C GLY A 185 -4.06 23.62 -15.88
N ARG A 186 -5.22 23.00 -15.62
CA ARG A 186 -6.02 23.28 -14.42
C ARG A 186 -5.17 23.08 -13.15
N ALA A 187 -5.15 24.12 -12.33
CA ALA A 187 -4.40 24.14 -11.07
C ALA A 187 -5.28 23.69 -9.89
N PHE A 188 -4.63 23.10 -8.91
CA PHE A 188 -5.25 22.66 -7.67
C PHE A 188 -4.38 23.05 -6.47
N TYR A 189 -5.04 23.42 -5.39
CA TYR A 189 -4.42 23.67 -4.10
C TYR A 189 -3.70 22.40 -3.61
N VAL A 190 -2.51 22.58 -3.04
CA VAL A 190 -1.74 21.55 -2.32
C VAL A 190 -1.33 22.12 -0.97
N GLY A 191 -1.93 21.63 0.11
CA GLY A 191 -1.51 21.92 1.48
C GLY A 191 -0.62 20.82 2.01
N ILE A 192 0.29 21.17 2.93
CA ILE A 192 1.17 20.22 3.62
C ILE A 192 0.93 20.34 5.12
N MET A 193 0.48 19.24 5.72
CA MET A 193 0.30 19.12 7.16
C MET A 193 1.26 18.08 7.69
N GLU A 194 2.08 18.43 8.67
CA GLU A 194 3.10 17.53 9.24
C GLU A 194 2.69 17.01 10.60
N TYR A 195 2.96 15.74 10.85
CA TYR A 195 2.84 15.09 12.15
C TYR A 195 4.08 14.23 12.41
N VAL A 196 4.68 14.35 13.58
CA VAL A 196 5.86 13.55 13.96
C VAL A 196 5.44 12.51 14.99
N TRP A 197 5.74 11.23 14.71
CA TRP A 197 5.42 10.13 15.60
C TRP A 197 6.45 9.00 15.46
N ASP A 198 6.88 8.43 16.58
CA ASP A 198 7.89 7.36 16.65
C ASP A 198 9.18 7.66 15.86
N GLY A 199 9.59 8.92 15.85
CA GLY A 199 10.78 9.37 15.14
C GLY A 199 10.62 9.49 13.61
N VAL A 200 9.44 9.19 13.08
CA VAL A 200 9.09 9.33 11.66
C VAL A 200 8.32 10.63 11.44
N VAL A 201 8.65 11.33 10.36
CA VAL A 201 7.91 12.51 9.91
C VAL A 201 6.85 12.09 8.90
N TYR A 202 5.59 12.41 9.19
CA TYR A 202 4.44 12.17 8.32
C TYR A 202 3.97 13.49 7.71
N ASP A 203 4.09 13.63 6.39
CA ASP A 203 3.60 14.76 5.62
C ASP A 203 2.28 14.37 4.93
N PHE A 204 1.19 15.02 5.31
CA PHE A 204 -0.13 14.80 4.75
C PHE A 204 -0.42 15.83 3.67
N ILE A 205 -0.73 15.38 2.47
CA ILE A 205 -1.19 16.22 1.36
C ILE A 205 -2.64 16.57 1.59
N ASP A 206 -2.91 17.87 1.81
CA ASP A 206 -4.23 18.40 2.09
C ASP A 206 -4.89 18.95 0.83
N ASN A 207 -6.06 18.42 0.51
CA ASN A 207 -6.96 18.93 -0.52
C ASN A 207 -8.36 18.34 -0.30
N GLU A 208 -9.33 19.20 0.02
CA GLU A 208 -10.71 18.76 0.30
C GLU A 208 -11.43 18.23 -0.95
N GLU A 209 -11.12 18.71 -2.15
CA GLU A 209 -11.74 18.22 -3.39
C GLU A 209 -11.50 16.74 -3.60
N PHE A 210 -10.29 16.24 -3.27
CA PHE A 210 -9.91 14.85 -3.50
C PHE A 210 -10.03 13.94 -2.27
N PHE A 211 -9.90 14.48 -1.04
CA PHE A 211 -9.76 13.67 0.16
C PHE A 211 -10.88 13.83 1.19
N SER A 212 -11.93 14.59 0.88
CA SER A 212 -13.09 14.73 1.77
C SER A 212 -14.01 13.52 1.81
N GLY A 213 -13.86 12.56 0.89
CA GLY A 213 -14.58 11.28 0.89
C GLY A 213 -14.27 10.43 2.14
N GLY A 214 -15.26 9.62 2.56
CA GLY A 214 -15.17 8.85 3.81
C GLY A 214 -14.15 7.69 3.79
N ASN A 215 -13.80 7.19 2.61
CA ASN A 215 -12.90 6.04 2.44
C ASN A 215 -11.75 6.38 1.47
N PRO A 216 -10.54 5.86 1.70
CA PRO A 216 -9.43 6.01 0.77
C PRO A 216 -9.74 5.41 -0.61
N TYR A 217 -10.44 4.28 -0.64
CA TYR A 217 -10.80 3.57 -1.87
C TYR A 217 -12.31 3.60 -2.08
N THR A 218 -12.74 4.04 -3.27
CA THR A 218 -14.14 4.15 -3.63
C THR A 218 -14.43 3.39 -4.94
N ASN A 219 -14.33 4.06 -6.06
CA ASN A 219 -14.46 3.49 -7.40
C ASN A 219 -13.42 4.14 -8.33
N LEU A 220 -13.13 3.52 -9.47
CA LEU A 220 -12.09 4.01 -10.37
C LEU A 220 -12.39 5.39 -10.98
N ILE A 221 -13.67 5.79 -11.09
CA ILE A 221 -14.03 7.11 -11.63
C ILE A 221 -13.50 8.22 -10.73
N ASP A 222 -13.65 8.04 -9.41
CA ASP A 222 -13.21 9.02 -8.41
C ASP A 222 -11.74 8.80 -8.01
N ASP A 223 -11.29 7.54 -7.98
CA ASP A 223 -9.95 7.18 -7.51
C ASP A 223 -8.86 7.52 -8.53
N ILE A 224 -9.13 7.46 -9.86
CA ILE A 224 -8.14 7.84 -10.89
C ILE A 224 -7.74 9.33 -10.76
N PRO A 225 -8.67 10.30 -10.72
CA PRO A 225 -8.32 11.71 -10.47
C PRO A 225 -7.57 11.90 -9.14
N LYS A 226 -8.07 11.31 -8.08
CA LYS A 226 -7.52 11.38 -6.72
C LYS A 226 -6.05 10.97 -6.67
N TYR A 227 -5.71 9.82 -7.27
CA TYR A 227 -4.35 9.29 -7.19
C TYR A 227 -3.43 9.84 -8.28
N CYS A 228 -3.95 10.36 -9.41
CA CYS A 228 -3.19 11.23 -10.29
C CYS A 228 -2.74 12.50 -9.55
N TYR A 229 -3.66 13.15 -8.85
CA TYR A 229 -3.37 14.32 -8.02
C TYR A 229 -2.36 13.98 -6.91
N PHE A 230 -2.64 12.97 -6.09
CA PHE A 230 -1.79 12.59 -4.96
C PHE A 230 -0.35 12.31 -5.38
N ALA A 231 -0.15 11.49 -6.41
CA ALA A 231 1.18 11.11 -6.87
C ALA A 231 1.99 12.32 -7.35
N LYS A 232 1.36 13.29 -8.04
CA LYS A 232 2.01 14.52 -8.47
C LYS A 232 2.27 15.47 -7.31
N ALA A 233 1.28 15.65 -6.43
CA ALA A 233 1.35 16.52 -5.27
C ALA A 233 2.44 16.07 -4.28
N ALA A 234 2.64 14.76 -4.09
CA ALA A 234 3.70 14.22 -3.26
C ALA A 234 5.09 14.66 -3.73
N LEU A 235 5.39 14.58 -5.04
CA LEU A 235 6.64 15.08 -5.61
C LEU A 235 6.74 16.61 -5.52
N ALA A 236 5.65 17.32 -5.81
CA ALA A 236 5.62 18.77 -5.73
C ALA A 236 5.86 19.27 -4.31
N ALA A 237 5.32 18.58 -3.30
CA ALA A 237 5.55 18.87 -1.88
C ALA A 237 7.02 18.65 -1.48
N LEU A 238 7.64 17.55 -1.88
CA LEU A 238 9.06 17.30 -1.67
C LEU A 238 9.93 18.42 -2.26
N ASN A 239 9.61 18.85 -3.49
CA ASN A 239 10.32 19.94 -4.17
C ASN A 239 10.07 21.29 -3.49
N TYR A 240 8.84 21.56 -3.04
CA TYR A 240 8.48 22.80 -2.31
C TYR A 240 9.21 22.92 -0.98
N MET A 241 9.35 21.80 -0.25
CA MET A 241 10.08 21.76 1.02
C MET A 241 11.61 21.72 0.84
N ASP A 242 12.12 21.71 -0.39
CA ASP A 242 13.54 21.48 -0.75
C ASP A 242 14.13 20.24 -0.04
N TRP A 243 13.30 19.21 0.19
CA TRP A 243 13.72 17.96 0.79
C TRP A 243 13.92 16.91 -0.30
N ILE A 244 15.17 16.63 -0.64
CA ILE A 244 15.54 15.75 -1.76
C ILE A 244 16.01 14.42 -1.20
N PRO A 245 15.17 13.36 -1.26
CA PRO A 245 15.54 12.04 -0.74
C PRO A 245 16.53 11.31 -1.66
N ASP A 246 17.33 10.41 -1.07
CA ASP A 246 18.10 9.43 -1.85
C ASP A 246 17.18 8.43 -2.54
N ILE A 247 16.09 8.05 -1.85
CA ILE A 247 15.13 7.03 -2.30
C ILE A 247 13.70 7.54 -2.16
N ILE A 248 12.92 7.36 -3.22
CA ILE A 248 11.46 7.49 -3.20
C ILE A 248 10.85 6.09 -3.30
N HIS A 249 10.23 5.63 -2.22
CA HIS A 249 9.62 4.31 -2.10
C HIS A 249 8.10 4.42 -2.24
N CYS A 250 7.59 3.97 -3.37
CA CYS A 250 6.18 4.04 -3.74
C CYS A 250 5.49 2.71 -3.45
N HIS A 251 4.20 2.75 -3.09
CA HIS A 251 3.44 1.58 -2.73
C HIS A 251 2.15 1.46 -3.54
N ASP A 252 1.98 0.32 -4.24
CA ASP A 252 0.85 -0.04 -5.09
C ASP A 252 0.50 0.99 -6.19
N TRP A 253 -0.62 0.79 -6.86
CA TRP A 253 -1.02 1.59 -8.02
C TRP A 253 -1.32 3.05 -7.67
N GLN A 254 -1.71 3.33 -6.43
CA GLN A 254 -2.05 4.67 -5.95
C GLN A 254 -0.84 5.62 -5.97
N ALA A 255 0.36 5.08 -5.79
CA ALA A 255 1.61 5.84 -5.88
C ALA A 255 2.41 5.53 -7.16
N ALA A 256 1.89 4.69 -8.05
CA ALA A 256 2.64 4.20 -9.21
C ALA A 256 2.96 5.28 -10.25
N LEU A 257 2.22 6.39 -10.30
CA LEU A 257 2.56 7.50 -11.20
C LEU A 257 3.73 8.35 -10.70
N VAL A 258 4.15 8.22 -9.43
CA VAL A 258 5.30 8.96 -8.89
C VAL A 258 6.58 8.73 -9.72
N PRO A 259 7.05 7.49 -9.97
CA PRO A 259 8.23 7.28 -10.81
C PRO A 259 8.01 7.73 -12.27
N VAL A 260 6.78 7.71 -12.78
CA VAL A 260 6.47 8.24 -14.11
C VAL A 260 6.64 9.76 -14.13
N TYR A 261 6.03 10.48 -13.20
CA TYR A 261 6.16 11.93 -13.06
C TYR A 261 7.61 12.36 -12.85
N LEU A 262 8.35 11.63 -12.02
CA LEU A 262 9.76 11.93 -11.73
C LEU A 262 10.63 11.92 -13.00
N ARG A 263 10.33 11.03 -13.95
CA ARG A 263 11.09 10.86 -15.21
C ARG A 263 10.48 11.60 -16.40
N THR A 264 9.44 12.38 -16.17
CA THR A 264 8.77 13.20 -17.21
C THR A 264 8.63 14.64 -16.74
N LEU A 265 7.60 14.96 -15.97
CA LEU A 265 7.26 16.32 -15.59
C LEU A 265 8.22 16.95 -14.55
N PHE A 266 8.95 16.13 -13.80
CA PHE A 266 9.94 16.56 -12.80
C PHE A 266 11.40 16.32 -13.23
N GLU A 267 11.66 15.99 -14.50
CA GLU A 267 13.01 15.66 -15.01
C GLU A 267 14.03 16.77 -14.82
N ASN A 268 13.58 18.04 -14.77
CA ASN A 268 14.43 19.20 -14.58
C ASN A 268 14.50 19.70 -13.12
N THR A 269 14.07 18.89 -12.16
CA THR A 269 14.16 19.21 -10.73
C THR A 269 15.30 18.44 -10.05
N LYS A 270 15.72 18.89 -8.86
CA LYS A 270 16.72 18.17 -8.04
C LYS A 270 16.26 16.74 -7.68
N LEU A 271 14.95 16.48 -7.66
CA LEU A 271 14.39 15.17 -7.32
C LEU A 271 14.82 14.04 -8.28
N THR A 272 15.28 14.35 -9.49
CA THR A 272 15.76 13.36 -10.45
C THR A 272 16.97 12.56 -9.99
N SER A 273 17.70 13.05 -9.00
CA SER A 273 18.82 12.32 -8.36
C SER A 273 18.32 11.10 -7.58
N ALA A 274 17.07 11.14 -7.07
CA ALA A 274 16.49 10.08 -6.28
C ALA A 274 16.30 8.77 -7.09
N LYS A 275 16.54 7.64 -6.42
CA LYS A 275 16.19 6.32 -6.94
C LYS A 275 14.79 5.95 -6.48
N THR A 276 14.05 5.25 -7.35
CA THR A 276 12.67 4.87 -7.07
C THR A 276 12.54 3.38 -6.82
N ILE A 277 11.79 3.02 -5.79
CA ILE A 277 11.33 1.66 -5.50
C ILE A 277 9.80 1.68 -5.63
N LEU A 278 9.23 0.68 -6.29
CA LEU A 278 7.77 0.47 -6.30
C LEU A 278 7.48 -0.93 -5.75
N THR A 279 6.76 -0.97 -4.62
CA THR A 279 6.33 -2.22 -3.99
C THR A 279 4.92 -2.60 -4.44
N ILE A 280 4.76 -3.83 -4.91
CA ILE A 280 3.49 -4.47 -5.21
C ILE A 280 3.04 -5.24 -3.97
N HIS A 281 1.99 -4.77 -3.28
CA HIS A 281 1.35 -5.50 -2.19
C HIS A 281 0.25 -6.41 -2.73
N ASN A 282 -0.53 -5.93 -3.70
CA ASN A 282 -1.58 -6.70 -4.34
C ASN A 282 -1.68 -6.36 -5.84
N LEU A 283 -1.19 -7.28 -6.68
CA LEU A 283 -1.15 -7.09 -8.14
C LEU A 283 -2.53 -7.01 -8.80
N ARG A 284 -3.60 -7.47 -8.12
CA ARG A 284 -4.96 -7.40 -8.65
C ARG A 284 -5.45 -5.97 -8.87
N PHE A 285 -4.97 -5.01 -8.05
CA PHE A 285 -5.35 -3.61 -8.16
C PHE A 285 -4.28 -2.84 -8.93
N GLN A 286 -4.65 -2.29 -10.09
CA GLN A 286 -3.68 -1.76 -11.04
C GLN A 286 -3.96 -0.32 -11.49
N GLY A 287 -5.11 0.27 -11.15
CA GLY A 287 -5.50 1.58 -11.64
C GLY A 287 -5.64 1.60 -13.17
N ILE A 288 -6.45 0.67 -13.72
CA ILE A 288 -6.72 0.58 -15.16
C ILE A 288 -7.96 1.41 -15.47
N TYR A 289 -7.81 2.35 -16.40
CA TYR A 289 -8.91 3.14 -16.92
C TYR A 289 -8.61 3.63 -18.33
N ASN A 290 -9.60 4.23 -19.02
CA ASN A 290 -9.39 4.69 -20.38
C ASN A 290 -8.29 5.76 -20.48
N ILE A 291 -7.50 5.71 -21.58
CA ILE A 291 -6.38 6.62 -21.83
C ILE A 291 -6.80 8.10 -21.77
N PRO A 292 -7.90 8.54 -22.41
CA PRO A 292 -8.29 9.94 -22.36
C PRO A 292 -8.44 10.49 -20.95
N THR A 293 -9.06 9.73 -20.01
CA THR A 293 -9.26 10.14 -18.63
C THR A 293 -7.94 10.19 -17.87
N ILE A 294 -7.12 9.12 -17.92
CA ILE A 294 -5.83 9.11 -17.21
C ILE A 294 -4.92 10.19 -17.77
N ARG A 295 -4.87 10.39 -19.10
CA ARG A 295 -4.08 11.44 -19.72
C ARG A 295 -4.52 12.83 -19.27
N TYR A 296 -5.83 13.08 -19.25
CA TYR A 296 -6.38 14.36 -18.80
C TYR A 296 -5.98 14.66 -17.35
N TRP A 297 -6.28 13.74 -16.42
CA TRP A 297 -6.04 13.95 -15.00
C TRP A 297 -4.57 13.89 -14.59
N SER A 298 -3.75 13.15 -15.29
CA SER A 298 -2.31 13.08 -14.98
C SER A 298 -1.50 14.22 -15.59
N GLY A 299 -1.98 14.83 -16.69
CA GLY A 299 -1.19 15.79 -17.46
C GLY A 299 0.09 15.20 -18.08
N LEU A 300 0.19 13.88 -18.13
CA LEU A 300 1.34 13.19 -18.70
C LEU A 300 1.41 13.35 -20.22
N PRO A 301 2.61 13.43 -20.81
CA PRO A 301 2.78 13.55 -22.25
C PRO A 301 2.37 12.27 -22.99
N ASP A 302 1.93 12.42 -24.24
CA ASP A 302 1.38 11.33 -25.06
C ASP A 302 2.34 10.14 -25.23
N TYR A 303 3.64 10.38 -25.24
CA TYR A 303 4.63 9.34 -25.49
C TYR A 303 4.69 8.27 -24.40
N VAL A 304 4.18 8.54 -23.17
CA VAL A 304 4.14 7.52 -22.10
C VAL A 304 2.98 6.55 -22.26
N PHE A 305 1.96 6.88 -23.08
CA PHE A 305 0.81 6.01 -23.34
C PHE A 305 1.08 5.01 -24.48
N ASN A 306 2.23 4.36 -24.44
CA ASN A 306 2.64 3.32 -25.37
C ASN A 306 2.60 1.92 -24.74
N LYS A 307 2.76 0.87 -25.57
CA LYS A 307 2.65 -0.54 -25.15
C LYS A 307 3.69 -0.98 -24.10
N ASP A 308 4.83 -0.31 -24.05
CA ASP A 308 5.94 -0.65 -23.15
C ASP A 308 5.84 0.08 -21.81
N ALA A 309 4.96 1.09 -21.70
CA ALA A 309 4.73 1.89 -20.52
C ALA A 309 3.27 1.76 -19.99
N LEU A 310 2.44 2.81 -20.14
CA LEU A 310 1.12 2.81 -19.51
C LEU A 310 0.05 2.04 -20.30
N LYS A 311 0.13 1.96 -21.64
CA LYS A 311 -0.96 1.43 -22.47
C LYS A 311 -1.19 -0.05 -22.22
N VAL A 312 -2.47 -0.44 -22.06
CA VAL A 312 -2.96 -1.81 -22.09
C VAL A 312 -4.16 -1.92 -23.05
N GLY A 313 -4.28 -3.04 -23.74
CA GLY A 313 -5.33 -3.19 -24.76
C GLY A 313 -5.32 -2.08 -25.81
N TYR A 314 -6.52 -1.70 -26.29
CA TYR A 314 -6.66 -0.69 -27.35
C TYR A 314 -6.83 0.73 -26.80
N GLN A 315 -7.58 0.90 -25.72
CA GLN A 315 -8.07 2.21 -25.26
C GLN A 315 -7.71 2.53 -23.81
N ASP A 316 -7.11 1.58 -23.07
CA ASP A 316 -6.87 1.70 -21.65
C ASP A 316 -5.40 1.94 -21.32
N ALA A 317 -5.18 2.58 -20.19
CA ALA A 317 -3.89 2.71 -19.53
C ALA A 317 -3.94 2.07 -18.15
N ASN A 318 -2.79 1.63 -17.67
CA ASN A 318 -2.58 0.95 -16.41
C ASN A 318 -1.50 1.73 -15.63
N MET A 319 -1.91 2.36 -14.54
CA MET A 319 -1.03 3.21 -13.73
C MET A 319 0.09 2.39 -13.09
N LEU A 320 -0.23 1.20 -12.55
CA LEU A 320 0.76 0.31 -11.96
C LEU A 320 1.81 -0.10 -12.99
N LYS A 321 1.40 -0.53 -14.19
CA LYS A 321 2.31 -0.89 -15.28
C LYS A 321 3.27 0.24 -15.62
N GLY A 322 2.77 1.47 -15.71
CA GLY A 322 3.61 2.66 -15.89
C GLY A 322 4.65 2.80 -14.79
N GLY A 323 4.22 2.71 -13.54
CA GLY A 323 5.11 2.75 -12.39
C GLY A 323 6.19 1.68 -12.41
N LEU A 324 5.82 0.43 -12.76
CA LEU A 324 6.77 -0.68 -12.91
C LEU A 324 7.83 -0.39 -13.99
N THR A 325 7.42 0.22 -15.12
CA THR A 325 8.34 0.59 -16.19
C THR A 325 9.38 1.61 -15.72
N TYR A 326 8.94 2.68 -15.08
CA TYR A 326 9.77 3.83 -14.74
C TYR A 326 10.54 3.70 -13.41
N SER A 327 10.22 2.74 -12.56
CA SER A 327 10.92 2.49 -11.29
C SER A 327 12.32 1.90 -11.52
N ASN A 328 13.26 2.25 -10.63
CA ASN A 328 14.60 1.65 -10.62
C ASN A 328 14.57 0.21 -10.08
N VAL A 329 13.78 -0.05 -9.05
CA VAL A 329 13.60 -1.35 -8.41
C VAL A 329 12.11 -1.61 -8.24
N ILE A 330 11.69 -2.85 -8.44
CA ILE A 330 10.36 -3.35 -8.15
C ILE A 330 10.50 -4.35 -7.00
N THR A 331 9.66 -4.21 -5.99
CA THR A 331 9.60 -5.19 -4.90
C THR A 331 8.19 -5.76 -4.75
N THR A 332 8.09 -6.93 -4.14
CA THR A 332 6.83 -7.52 -3.72
C THR A 332 7.02 -8.30 -2.42
N VAL A 333 5.93 -8.72 -1.80
CA VAL A 333 5.85 -9.11 -0.40
C VAL A 333 6.35 -10.51 -0.05
N SER A 334 6.88 -11.27 -1.02
CA SER A 334 7.64 -12.50 -0.75
C SER A 334 8.43 -12.96 -1.99
N ASN A 335 9.45 -13.79 -1.79
CA ASN A 335 10.19 -14.41 -2.89
C ASN A 335 9.28 -15.33 -3.72
N THR A 336 8.41 -16.09 -3.07
CA THR A 336 7.43 -16.95 -3.74
C THR A 336 6.51 -16.12 -4.62
N TYR A 337 5.92 -15.05 -4.07
CA TYR A 337 5.03 -14.18 -4.82
C TYR A 337 5.74 -13.48 -5.99
N ALA A 338 7.01 -13.09 -5.85
CA ALA A 338 7.80 -12.57 -6.96
C ALA A 338 7.92 -13.57 -8.13
N GLY A 339 7.97 -14.86 -7.84
CA GLY A 339 7.92 -15.93 -8.86
C GLY A 339 6.50 -16.09 -9.46
N GLU A 340 5.49 -16.16 -8.59
CA GLU A 340 4.09 -16.38 -8.97
C GLU A 340 3.55 -15.31 -9.91
N ILE A 341 3.77 -14.03 -9.62
CA ILE A 341 3.26 -12.89 -10.43
C ILE A 341 3.89 -12.81 -11.83
N GLN A 342 4.95 -13.58 -12.09
CA GLN A 342 5.53 -13.73 -13.42
C GLN A 342 4.87 -14.85 -14.24
N THR A 343 3.91 -15.58 -13.68
CA THR A 343 3.15 -16.65 -14.37
C THR A 343 1.81 -16.11 -14.88
N ALA A 344 1.28 -16.71 -15.94
CA ALA A 344 -0.01 -16.31 -16.51
C ALA A 344 -1.18 -16.48 -15.52
N TYR A 345 -1.06 -17.38 -14.55
CA TYR A 345 -2.11 -17.66 -13.57
C TYR A 345 -2.22 -16.58 -12.49
N TYR A 346 -1.07 -16.11 -11.95
CA TYR A 346 -1.05 -15.12 -10.86
C TYR A 346 -0.68 -13.71 -11.32
N GLY A 347 -0.28 -13.55 -12.59
CA GLY A 347 0.28 -12.29 -13.09
C GLY A 347 -0.75 -11.22 -13.45
N GLU A 348 -2.07 -11.48 -13.29
CA GLU A 348 -3.15 -10.50 -13.51
C GLU A 348 -2.98 -9.72 -14.83
N LYS A 349 -2.60 -10.43 -15.91
CA LYS A 349 -2.28 -9.90 -17.24
C LYS A 349 -1.03 -9.00 -17.32
N LEU A 350 -0.24 -8.92 -16.24
CA LEU A 350 1.06 -8.24 -16.22
C LEU A 350 2.26 -9.22 -16.20
N ASP A 351 2.01 -10.53 -16.25
CA ASP A 351 3.05 -11.56 -16.20
C ASP A 351 4.17 -11.37 -17.22
N ALA A 352 3.84 -11.08 -18.48
CA ALA A 352 4.82 -10.81 -19.51
C ALA A 352 5.65 -9.54 -19.23
N HIS A 353 4.99 -8.49 -18.72
CA HIS A 353 5.63 -7.24 -18.35
C HIS A 353 6.56 -7.42 -17.14
N LEU A 354 6.15 -8.20 -16.14
CA LEU A 354 6.96 -8.53 -14.96
C LEU A 354 8.14 -9.41 -15.32
N ARG A 355 7.99 -10.39 -16.22
CA ARG A 355 9.11 -11.17 -16.77
C ARG A 355 10.12 -10.29 -17.49
N TYR A 356 9.65 -9.35 -18.32
CA TYR A 356 10.53 -8.40 -19.01
C TYR A 356 11.35 -7.56 -18.01
N HIS A 357 10.77 -7.21 -16.86
CA HIS A 357 11.39 -6.44 -15.80
C HIS A 357 11.99 -7.30 -14.67
N SER A 358 12.12 -8.61 -14.84
CA SER A 358 12.58 -9.55 -13.79
C SER A 358 13.95 -9.18 -13.20
N GLY A 359 14.83 -8.58 -13.99
CA GLY A 359 16.14 -8.12 -13.53
C GLY A 359 16.09 -7.11 -12.37
N LYS A 360 15.01 -6.33 -12.26
CA LYS A 360 14.81 -5.36 -11.17
C LYS A 360 13.72 -5.76 -10.17
N LEU A 361 13.08 -6.94 -10.33
CA LEU A 361 12.08 -7.47 -9.41
C LEU A 361 12.74 -8.24 -8.26
N ARG A 362 12.31 -7.97 -7.03
CA ARG A 362 12.78 -8.64 -5.80
C ARG A 362 11.60 -8.97 -4.91
N GLY A 363 11.59 -10.16 -4.32
CA GLY A 363 10.66 -10.53 -3.26
C GLY A 363 11.29 -10.25 -1.89
N ILE A 364 10.56 -9.56 -1.01
CA ILE A 364 10.99 -9.27 0.36
C ILE A 364 9.80 -9.59 1.28
N VAL A 365 9.99 -10.55 2.20
CA VAL A 365 8.94 -10.91 3.15
C VAL A 365 8.71 -9.75 4.13
N ASN A 366 7.45 -9.41 4.36
CA ASN A 366 7.10 -8.39 5.35
C ASN A 366 7.54 -8.83 6.75
N GLY A 367 8.11 -7.90 7.50
CA GLY A 367 8.38 -8.07 8.92
C GLY A 367 7.11 -7.90 9.76
N ILE A 368 7.27 -8.09 11.06
CA ILE A 368 6.22 -7.90 12.07
C ILE A 368 6.65 -6.75 12.98
N ASP A 369 5.75 -5.83 13.27
CA ASP A 369 5.99 -4.80 14.28
C ASP A 369 5.73 -5.39 15.67
N TYR A 370 6.81 -5.64 16.40
CA TYR A 370 6.75 -6.21 17.74
C TYR A 370 6.13 -5.26 18.79
N ASP A 371 6.12 -3.95 18.56
CA ASP A 371 5.47 -3.00 19.47
C ASP A 371 3.94 -3.14 19.41
N ILE A 372 3.38 -3.65 18.30
CA ILE A 372 1.94 -3.87 18.10
C ILE A 372 1.54 -5.35 18.30
N TRP A 373 2.40 -6.27 17.86
CA TRP A 373 2.08 -7.70 17.76
C TRP A 373 2.81 -8.57 18.78
N ASP A 374 3.31 -7.98 19.87
CA ASP A 374 3.91 -8.74 20.98
C ASP A 374 2.82 -9.44 21.79
N THR A 375 2.73 -10.75 21.65
CA THR A 375 1.72 -11.57 22.35
C THR A 375 1.92 -11.61 23.85
N SER A 376 3.09 -11.23 24.35
CA SER A 376 3.37 -11.17 25.81
C SER A 376 2.77 -9.94 26.47
N THR A 377 2.51 -8.87 25.70
CA THR A 377 2.04 -7.57 26.22
C THR A 377 0.76 -7.07 25.54
N ASP A 378 0.26 -7.74 24.50
CA ASP A 378 -0.93 -7.32 23.75
C ASP A 378 -2.20 -7.41 24.63
N SER A 379 -2.71 -6.25 25.02
CA SER A 379 -3.91 -6.11 25.84
C SER A 379 -5.22 -6.54 25.15
N ARG A 380 -5.20 -6.84 23.84
CA ARG A 380 -6.35 -7.34 23.09
C ARG A 380 -6.55 -8.84 23.24
N LEU A 381 -5.54 -9.56 23.78
CA LEU A 381 -5.62 -10.98 24.03
C LEU A 381 -6.31 -11.24 25.39
N TYR A 382 -7.12 -12.28 25.47
CA TYR A 382 -7.72 -12.74 26.74
C TYR A 382 -6.63 -13.27 27.70
N ALA A 383 -5.61 -13.93 27.14
CA ALA A 383 -4.46 -14.41 27.88
C ALA A 383 -3.18 -14.17 27.07
N ASN A 384 -2.27 -13.39 27.63
CA ASN A 384 -0.97 -13.15 27.04
C ASN A 384 -0.10 -14.42 27.06
N TYR A 385 0.78 -14.55 26.07
CA TYR A 385 1.65 -15.72 25.96
C TYR A 385 2.99 -15.41 25.29
N ASP A 386 3.96 -16.25 25.62
CA ASP A 386 5.28 -16.32 25.00
C ASP A 386 5.58 -17.75 24.50
N ILE A 387 6.82 -18.00 24.08
CA ILE A 387 7.25 -19.31 23.57
C ILE A 387 7.11 -20.43 24.61
N THR A 388 7.13 -20.14 25.91
CA THR A 388 7.12 -21.14 26.98
C THR A 388 5.72 -21.66 27.29
N ASN A 389 4.67 -20.87 27.03
CA ASN A 389 3.28 -21.18 27.39
C ASN A 389 2.28 -21.06 26.24
N VAL A 390 2.76 -20.86 25.00
CA VAL A 390 1.94 -20.58 23.81
C VAL A 390 0.85 -21.62 23.58
N LEU A 391 1.13 -22.91 23.76
CA LEU A 391 0.19 -24.00 23.47
C LEU A 391 -1.07 -23.93 24.37
N ASP A 392 -0.88 -23.65 25.64
CA ASP A 392 -1.98 -23.58 26.60
C ASP A 392 -2.73 -22.26 26.49
N LYS A 393 -2.01 -21.14 26.39
CA LYS A 393 -2.59 -19.81 26.31
C LYS A 393 -3.34 -19.57 25.00
N LYS A 394 -2.91 -20.16 23.88
CA LYS A 394 -3.70 -20.12 22.64
C LYS A 394 -5.01 -20.88 22.74
N LYS A 395 -5.06 -22.01 23.49
CA LYS A 395 -6.32 -22.70 23.78
C LYS A 395 -7.26 -21.85 24.63
N GLU A 396 -6.71 -21.17 25.64
CA GLU A 396 -7.48 -20.24 26.48
C GLU A 396 -8.06 -19.10 25.66
N ASN A 397 -7.26 -18.43 24.82
CA ASN A 397 -7.72 -17.39 23.89
C ASN A 397 -8.81 -17.91 22.95
N LYS A 398 -8.64 -19.13 22.39
CA LYS A 398 -9.63 -19.74 21.51
C LYS A 398 -10.97 -19.95 22.21
N ARG A 399 -10.97 -20.51 23.44
CA ARG A 399 -12.20 -20.76 24.20
C ARG A 399 -12.93 -19.46 24.53
N ASN A 400 -12.21 -18.45 24.99
CA ASN A 400 -12.82 -17.15 25.28
C ASN A 400 -13.39 -16.48 24.03
N LEU A 401 -12.71 -16.57 22.89
CA LEU A 401 -13.23 -16.07 21.61
C LEU A 401 -14.47 -16.84 21.15
N GLN A 402 -14.49 -18.17 21.30
CA GLN A 402 -15.65 -18.98 20.99
C GLN A 402 -16.85 -18.61 21.89
N GLU A 403 -16.61 -18.34 23.18
CA GLU A 403 -17.64 -17.90 24.12
C GLU A 403 -18.20 -16.53 23.74
N GLU A 404 -17.35 -15.54 23.51
CA GLU A 404 -17.73 -14.19 23.10
C GLU A 404 -18.59 -14.17 21.83
N LEU A 405 -18.24 -15.03 20.86
CA LEU A 405 -18.96 -15.12 19.59
C LEU A 405 -20.16 -16.08 19.62
N GLY A 406 -20.48 -16.70 20.76
CA GLY A 406 -21.56 -17.67 20.89
C GLY A 406 -21.33 -18.95 20.07
N LEU A 407 -20.08 -19.31 19.80
CA LEU A 407 -19.72 -20.52 19.08
C LEU A 407 -19.63 -21.73 20.03
N ILE A 408 -19.74 -22.94 19.45
CA ILE A 408 -19.52 -24.17 20.21
C ILE A 408 -18.08 -24.23 20.68
N GLN A 409 -17.89 -24.35 21.99
CA GLN A 409 -16.56 -24.55 22.56
C GLN A 409 -16.07 -25.97 22.25
N ASP A 410 -15.11 -26.09 21.37
CA ASP A 410 -14.52 -27.36 20.96
C ASP A 410 -13.02 -27.15 20.66
N ASP A 411 -12.19 -27.81 21.45
CA ASP A 411 -10.72 -27.71 21.31
C ASP A 411 -10.21 -28.28 19.98
N HIS A 412 -10.98 -29.15 19.34
CA HIS A 412 -10.62 -29.81 18.06
C HIS A 412 -11.12 -29.08 16.81
N LYS A 413 -11.94 -28.04 16.97
CA LYS A 413 -12.38 -27.18 15.84
C LYS A 413 -11.40 -26.05 15.62
N PHE A 414 -11.21 -25.68 14.34
CA PHE A 414 -10.45 -24.49 13.96
C PHE A 414 -11.35 -23.26 14.05
#